data_539e30ca104614a5df68f6e473d87ee2
#
_entry.id   539e30ca104614a5df68f6e473d87ee2
#
_cell.length_a   1.000
_cell.length_b   1.000
_cell.length_c   1.000
_cell.angle_alpha   90.00
_cell.angle_beta   90.00
_cell.angle_gamma   90.00
#
_symmetry.space_group_name_H-M   'P 1'
#
loop_
_entity.id
_entity.type
_entity.pdbx_description
1 polymer ?
#
loop_
_entity_poly.entity_id
_entity_poly.type
_entity_poly.pdbx_seq_one_letter_code
_entity_poly.pdbx_strand_id
1 'polypeptide(L)'
;MPVSDRRILKYQSIAVDIRDRIARGSLKPGQQLPASASLAKQYGVALMTVRQALALLEQEGTVEARHGAGTFVVDGPRRNHKRFGKVLIVEDDETLCETVAAALRDHGHKVDVSMTGRDALARLKTREPYDAIVLDLRLPDMNGLEIVEHIKLNRPSLGLIVASGYLEQEDVLRTAERWPIMMLRKPYAASDLIERLNMLLQQRRDYVRI
;
A
#
# COMPACT_ATOMS: atom_id res chain seq x y z
N MET A 1 20.42 16.18 -25.49
CA MET A 1 20.58 15.25 -24.36
C MET A 1 19.55 14.16 -24.55
N PRO A 2 19.92 12.91 -24.84
CA PRO A 2 18.95 11.85 -25.07
C PRO A 2 18.30 11.43 -23.76
N VAL A 3 16.98 11.29 -23.81
CA VAL A 3 16.12 10.77 -22.75
C VAL A 3 16.55 9.35 -22.42
N SER A 4 16.86 9.12 -21.15
CA SER A 4 17.27 7.83 -20.59
C SER A 4 16.29 6.72 -20.99
N ASP A 5 16.77 5.81 -21.83
CA ASP A 5 16.09 4.56 -22.19
C ASP A 5 15.88 3.74 -20.91
N ARG A 6 14.69 3.77 -20.33
CA ARG A 6 14.30 2.89 -19.23
C ARG A 6 14.21 1.47 -19.80
N ARG A 7 15.30 0.73 -19.75
CA ARG A 7 15.29 -0.72 -20.01
C ARG A 7 14.27 -1.37 -19.07
N ILE A 8 13.12 -1.70 -19.61
CA ILE A 8 12.13 -2.53 -18.91
C ILE A 8 12.84 -3.85 -18.58
N LEU A 9 12.93 -4.18 -17.31
CA LEU A 9 13.57 -5.43 -16.88
C LEU A 9 12.75 -6.62 -17.42
N LYS A 10 13.43 -7.69 -17.86
CA LYS A 10 12.76 -8.83 -18.52
C LYS A 10 11.59 -9.40 -17.72
N TYR A 11 11.67 -9.46 -16.39
CA TYR A 11 10.56 -9.94 -15.57
C TYR A 11 9.35 -8.99 -15.58
N GLN A 12 9.58 -7.68 -15.71
CA GLN A 12 8.49 -6.70 -15.83
C GLN A 12 7.76 -6.85 -17.17
N SER A 13 8.49 -7.09 -18.26
CA SER A 13 7.88 -7.35 -19.58
C SER A 13 7.00 -8.61 -19.56
N ILE A 14 7.43 -9.67 -18.88
CA ILE A 14 6.65 -10.89 -18.69
C ILE A 14 5.39 -10.62 -17.88
N ALA A 15 5.51 -9.85 -16.79
CA ALA A 15 4.37 -9.48 -15.97
C ALA A 15 3.34 -8.65 -16.75
N VAL A 16 3.81 -7.72 -17.60
CA VAL A 16 2.95 -6.93 -18.51
C VAL A 16 2.21 -7.85 -19.49
N ASP A 17 2.91 -8.76 -20.17
CA ASP A 17 2.27 -9.68 -21.14
C ASP A 17 1.19 -10.56 -20.49
N ILE A 18 1.50 -11.16 -19.33
CA ILE A 18 0.52 -11.99 -18.61
C ILE A 18 -0.69 -11.16 -18.20
N ARG A 19 -0.50 -9.94 -17.72
CA ARG A 19 -1.56 -9.00 -17.32
C ARG A 19 -2.44 -8.63 -18.52
N ASP A 20 -1.84 -8.33 -19.65
CA ASP A 20 -2.56 -8.04 -20.90
C ASP A 20 -3.38 -9.22 -21.39
N ARG A 21 -2.86 -10.44 -21.28
CA ARG A 21 -3.57 -11.66 -21.63
C ARG A 21 -4.77 -11.93 -20.73
N ILE A 22 -4.65 -11.60 -19.45
CA ILE A 22 -5.78 -11.65 -18.51
C ILE A 22 -6.81 -10.58 -18.87
N ALA A 23 -6.38 -9.35 -19.11
CA ALA A 23 -7.26 -8.24 -19.49
C ALA A 23 -8.04 -8.49 -20.78
N ARG A 24 -7.41 -9.14 -21.77
CA ARG A 24 -8.04 -9.53 -23.04
C ARG A 24 -8.84 -10.83 -22.95
N GLY A 25 -8.89 -11.49 -21.78
CA GLY A 25 -9.65 -12.72 -21.58
C GLY A 25 -9.01 -13.99 -22.17
N SER A 26 -7.77 -13.93 -22.68
CA SER A 26 -7.03 -15.10 -23.19
C SER A 26 -6.47 -15.96 -22.07
N LEU A 27 -6.33 -15.43 -20.86
CA LEU A 27 -6.16 -16.14 -19.61
C LEU A 27 -7.39 -15.86 -18.75
N LYS A 28 -8.17 -16.91 -18.50
CA LYS A 28 -9.45 -16.76 -17.79
C LYS A 28 -9.24 -16.78 -16.27
N PRO A 29 -10.11 -16.09 -15.52
CA PRO A 29 -10.18 -16.22 -14.08
C PRO A 29 -10.26 -17.67 -13.64
N GLY A 30 -9.53 -18.05 -12.57
CA GLY A 30 -9.41 -19.42 -12.08
C GLY A 30 -8.52 -20.35 -12.92
N GLN A 31 -8.06 -19.91 -14.10
CA GLN A 31 -7.20 -20.71 -14.96
C GLN A 31 -5.80 -20.85 -14.36
N GLN A 32 -5.28 -22.09 -14.40
CA GLN A 32 -3.89 -22.35 -14.04
C GLN A 32 -2.94 -21.81 -15.11
N LEU A 33 -1.93 -21.07 -14.70
CA LEU A 33 -0.81 -20.68 -15.55
C LEU A 33 0.07 -21.90 -15.86
N PRO A 34 0.75 -21.92 -17.01
CA PRO A 34 1.78 -22.89 -17.28
C PRO A 34 2.83 -22.91 -16.17
N ALA A 35 3.42 -24.08 -15.91
CA ALA A 35 4.49 -24.20 -14.92
C ALA A 35 5.63 -23.19 -15.21
N SER A 36 6.28 -22.70 -14.17
CA SER A 36 7.35 -21.70 -14.30
C SER A 36 8.45 -22.12 -15.27
N ALA A 37 8.76 -23.41 -15.33
CA ALA A 37 9.73 -23.96 -16.29
C ALA A 37 9.24 -23.86 -17.75
N SER A 38 7.93 -24.07 -17.97
CA SER A 38 7.33 -23.91 -19.30
C SER A 38 7.28 -22.47 -19.73
N LEU A 39 6.94 -21.56 -18.82
CA LEU A 39 6.98 -20.12 -19.06
C LEU A 39 8.43 -19.65 -19.36
N ALA A 40 9.42 -20.18 -18.65
CA ALA A 40 10.83 -19.86 -18.90
C ALA A 40 11.26 -20.23 -20.33
N LYS A 41 10.83 -21.39 -20.81
CA LYS A 41 11.04 -21.80 -22.22
C LYS A 41 10.27 -20.90 -23.20
N GLN A 42 9.01 -20.60 -22.91
CA GLN A 42 8.16 -19.78 -23.78
C GLN A 42 8.71 -18.36 -23.95
N TYR A 43 9.19 -17.74 -22.88
CA TYR A 43 9.75 -16.37 -22.92
C TYR A 43 11.25 -16.32 -23.21
N GLY A 44 11.94 -17.45 -23.34
CA GLY A 44 13.39 -17.50 -23.58
C GLY A 44 14.21 -16.85 -22.47
N VAL A 45 13.84 -17.07 -21.21
CA VAL A 45 14.48 -16.47 -20.04
C VAL A 45 14.85 -17.52 -18.98
N ALA A 46 15.68 -17.12 -18.03
CA ALA A 46 15.99 -17.97 -16.88
C ALA A 46 14.74 -18.19 -16.00
N LEU A 47 14.64 -19.35 -15.36
CA LEU A 47 13.54 -19.71 -14.44
C LEU A 47 13.35 -18.66 -13.34
N MET A 48 14.44 -18.10 -12.82
CA MET A 48 14.36 -17.08 -11.77
C MET A 48 13.68 -15.79 -12.26
N THR A 49 13.87 -15.40 -13.53
CA THR A 49 13.20 -14.24 -14.13
C THR A 49 11.68 -14.44 -14.19
N VAL A 50 11.23 -15.65 -14.50
CA VAL A 50 9.79 -15.99 -14.47
C VAL A 50 9.27 -15.96 -13.03
N ARG A 51 10.01 -16.51 -12.08
CA ARG A 51 9.61 -16.47 -10.67
C ARG A 51 9.48 -15.03 -10.15
N GLN A 52 10.38 -14.14 -10.55
CA GLN A 52 10.27 -12.70 -10.22
C GLN A 52 9.02 -12.06 -10.85
N ALA A 53 8.71 -12.39 -12.11
CA ALA A 53 7.50 -11.91 -12.77
C ALA A 53 6.21 -12.41 -12.08
N LEU A 54 6.18 -13.70 -11.73
CA LEU A 54 5.04 -14.30 -11.02
C LEU A 54 4.89 -13.74 -9.60
N ALA A 55 6.00 -13.51 -8.89
CA ALA A 55 5.97 -12.88 -7.57
C ALA A 55 5.43 -11.44 -7.64
N LEU A 56 5.80 -10.68 -8.69
CA LEU A 56 5.23 -9.36 -8.93
C LEU A 56 3.72 -9.42 -9.18
N LEU A 57 3.27 -10.35 -10.04
CA LEU A 57 1.84 -10.54 -10.33
C LEU A 57 1.05 -11.06 -9.11
N GLU A 58 1.68 -11.86 -8.27
CA GLU A 58 1.11 -12.33 -7.01
C GLU A 58 1.00 -11.19 -6.00
N GLN A 59 2.01 -10.35 -5.90
CA GLN A 59 1.99 -9.13 -5.11
C GLN A 59 0.90 -8.16 -5.57
N GLU A 60 0.65 -8.07 -6.88
CA GLU A 60 -0.45 -7.29 -7.47
C GLU A 60 -1.83 -7.97 -7.28
N GLY A 61 -1.88 -9.20 -6.78
CA GLY A 61 -3.11 -9.98 -6.63
C GLY A 61 -3.74 -10.42 -7.95
N THR A 62 -2.97 -10.41 -9.04
CA THR A 62 -3.39 -10.82 -10.37
C THR A 62 -3.35 -12.34 -10.52
N VAL A 63 -2.40 -12.99 -9.84
CA VAL A 63 -2.27 -14.44 -9.76
C VAL A 63 -2.10 -14.89 -8.31
N GLU A 64 -2.29 -16.17 -8.05
CA GLU A 64 -2.16 -16.79 -6.73
C GLU A 64 -1.38 -18.10 -6.84
N ALA A 65 -0.28 -18.22 -6.07
CA ALA A 65 0.41 -19.50 -5.94
C ALA A 65 -0.34 -20.40 -4.94
N ARG A 66 -0.68 -21.63 -5.36
CA ARG A 66 -1.25 -22.64 -4.49
C ARG A 66 -0.23 -23.74 -4.29
N HIS A 67 0.11 -24.00 -3.03
CA HIS A 67 1.16 -24.97 -2.69
C HIS A 67 0.88 -26.34 -3.31
N GLY A 68 1.85 -26.88 -4.05
CA GLY A 68 1.73 -28.17 -4.76
C GLY A 68 0.81 -28.17 -5.99
N ALA A 69 0.01 -27.14 -6.23
CA ALA A 69 -0.97 -27.08 -7.32
C ALA A 69 -0.57 -26.14 -8.46
N GLY A 70 0.33 -25.17 -8.22
CA GLY A 70 0.79 -24.25 -9.23
C GLY A 70 0.28 -22.81 -9.03
N THR A 71 0.39 -21.99 -10.08
CA THR A 71 -0.03 -20.57 -10.06
C THR A 71 -1.31 -20.43 -10.88
N PHE A 72 -2.31 -19.75 -10.34
CA PHE A 72 -3.64 -19.58 -10.95
C PHE A 72 -3.93 -18.10 -11.17
N VAL A 73 -4.62 -17.78 -12.26
CA VAL A 73 -5.22 -16.47 -12.46
C VAL A 73 -6.29 -16.26 -11.40
N VAL A 74 -6.22 -15.15 -10.70
CA VAL A 74 -7.22 -14.83 -9.68
C VAL A 74 -8.58 -14.63 -10.36
N ASP A 75 -9.62 -15.24 -9.82
CA ASP A 75 -10.98 -15.24 -10.38
C ASP A 75 -11.62 -13.86 -10.24
N GLY A 76 -11.58 -13.11 -11.33
CA GLY A 76 -11.84 -11.66 -11.36
C GLY A 76 -10.63 -10.89 -10.79
N PRO A 77 -10.56 -9.56 -10.95
CA PRO A 77 -9.84 -8.86 -9.92
C PRO A 77 -10.49 -9.39 -8.66
N ARG A 78 -9.81 -10.24 -7.87
CA ARG A 78 -10.25 -10.35 -6.51
C ARG A 78 -10.43 -8.89 -6.16
N ARG A 79 -11.68 -8.46 -6.12
CA ARG A 79 -12.02 -7.27 -5.35
C ARG A 79 -11.42 -7.65 -4.04
N ASN A 80 -10.17 -7.25 -3.94
CA ASN A 80 -9.37 -7.44 -2.78
C ASN A 80 -10.28 -6.83 -1.75
N HIS A 81 -11.10 -7.69 -1.11
CA HIS A 81 -11.96 -7.25 -0.06
C HIS A 81 -11.01 -6.58 0.91
N LYS A 82 -10.88 -5.25 0.75
CA LYS A 82 -10.01 -4.29 1.43
C LYS A 82 -8.65 -3.94 0.76
N ARG A 83 -8.58 -3.71 -0.54
CA ARG A 83 -7.67 -2.66 -1.03
C ARG A 83 -8.08 -1.30 -0.45
N PHE A 84 -9.35 -1.18 -0.07
CA PHE A 84 -9.94 0.05 0.42
C PHE A 84 -10.14 -0.05 1.92
N GLY A 85 -9.38 0.72 2.67
CA GLY A 85 -9.50 0.84 4.11
C GLY A 85 -10.27 2.10 4.49
N LYS A 86 -10.69 2.16 5.76
CA LYS A 86 -11.12 3.39 6.39
C LYS A 86 -9.88 4.12 6.92
N VAL A 87 -9.61 5.30 6.36
CA VAL A 87 -8.41 6.09 6.63
C VAL A 87 -8.80 7.35 7.38
N LEU A 88 -8.06 7.67 8.43
CA LEU A 88 -8.14 8.96 9.09
C LEU A 88 -6.96 9.83 8.60
N ILE A 89 -7.25 11.01 8.06
CA ILE A 89 -6.24 12.03 7.75
C ILE A 89 -6.25 13.03 8.89
N VAL A 90 -5.06 13.34 9.41
CA VAL A 90 -4.85 14.36 10.45
C VAL A 90 -3.86 15.37 9.90
N GLU A 91 -4.36 16.53 9.51
CA GLU A 91 -3.64 17.59 8.79
C GLU A 91 -4.37 18.92 9.02
N ASP A 92 -3.67 19.98 9.35
CA ASP A 92 -4.25 21.30 9.60
C ASP A 92 -4.36 22.19 8.36
N ASP A 93 -3.64 21.85 7.29
CA ASP A 93 -3.80 22.50 5.99
C ASP A 93 -5.05 21.97 5.27
N GLU A 94 -6.13 22.77 5.26
CA GLU A 94 -7.41 22.41 4.67
C GLU A 94 -7.27 22.04 3.18
N THR A 95 -6.49 22.80 2.41
CA THR A 95 -6.28 22.58 0.98
C THR A 95 -5.57 21.25 0.70
N LEU A 96 -4.51 20.98 1.45
CA LEU A 96 -3.79 19.71 1.37
C LEU A 96 -4.69 18.56 1.77
N CYS A 97 -5.43 18.73 2.86
CA CYS A 97 -6.34 17.72 3.41
C CYS A 97 -7.44 17.34 2.41
N GLU A 98 -8.11 18.33 1.81
CA GLU A 98 -9.14 18.09 0.79
C GLU A 98 -8.59 17.41 -0.45
N THR A 99 -7.42 17.87 -0.94
CA THR A 99 -6.74 17.27 -2.11
C THR A 99 -6.41 15.81 -1.88
N VAL A 100 -5.82 15.51 -0.74
CA VAL A 100 -5.43 14.16 -0.37
C VAL A 100 -6.66 13.28 -0.12
N ALA A 101 -7.67 13.79 0.59
CA ALA A 101 -8.90 13.06 0.86
C ALA A 101 -9.66 12.73 -0.42
N ALA A 102 -9.76 13.68 -1.36
CA ALA A 102 -10.37 13.44 -2.67
C ALA A 102 -9.65 12.33 -3.44
N ALA A 103 -8.32 12.42 -3.54
CA ALA A 103 -7.51 11.41 -4.23
C ALA A 103 -7.68 10.01 -3.61
N LEU A 104 -7.72 9.90 -2.29
CA LEU A 104 -7.94 8.60 -1.61
C LEU A 104 -9.36 8.08 -1.83
N ARG A 105 -10.39 8.96 -1.83
CA ARG A 105 -11.78 8.57 -2.11
C ARG A 105 -11.95 8.10 -3.54
N ASP A 106 -11.32 8.75 -4.51
CA ASP A 106 -11.32 8.34 -5.93
C ASP A 106 -10.67 6.96 -6.12
N HIS A 107 -9.71 6.61 -5.26
CA HIS A 107 -9.12 5.28 -5.20
C HIS A 107 -9.94 4.28 -4.36
N GLY A 108 -11.14 4.66 -3.89
CA GLY A 108 -12.11 3.79 -3.23
C GLY A 108 -11.97 3.69 -1.71
N HIS A 109 -11.08 4.45 -1.06
CA HIS A 109 -10.98 4.48 0.39
C HIS A 109 -12.13 5.25 1.04
N LYS A 110 -12.54 4.84 2.24
CA LYS A 110 -13.36 5.69 3.11
C LYS A 110 -12.43 6.61 3.89
N VAL A 111 -12.66 7.92 3.81
CA VAL A 111 -11.75 8.90 4.39
C VAL A 111 -12.50 9.82 5.33
N ASP A 112 -12.08 9.82 6.58
CA ASP A 112 -12.42 10.83 7.58
C ASP A 112 -11.23 11.79 7.74
N VAL A 113 -11.53 13.02 8.13
CA VAL A 113 -10.55 14.10 8.26
C VAL A 113 -10.64 14.68 9.66
N SER A 114 -9.49 14.99 10.24
CA SER A 114 -9.34 15.76 11.47
C SER A 114 -8.34 16.89 11.23
N MET A 115 -8.75 18.12 11.52
CA MET A 115 -7.89 19.31 11.38
C MET A 115 -7.08 19.60 12.66
N THR A 116 -7.30 18.81 13.71
CA THR A 116 -6.64 18.98 15.01
C THR A 116 -6.30 17.63 15.64
N GLY A 117 -5.27 17.63 16.47
CA GLY A 117 -4.87 16.43 17.19
C GLY A 117 -5.89 15.97 18.22
N ARG A 118 -6.61 16.89 18.86
CA ARG A 118 -7.66 16.57 19.84
C ARG A 118 -8.83 15.85 19.18
N ASP A 119 -9.30 16.32 18.00
CA ASP A 119 -10.34 15.64 17.25
C ASP A 119 -9.88 14.25 16.82
N ALA A 120 -8.65 14.13 16.31
CA ALA A 120 -8.05 12.84 15.96
C ALA A 120 -8.02 11.86 17.14
N LEU A 121 -7.56 12.30 18.31
CA LEU A 121 -7.54 11.48 19.51
C LEU A 121 -8.96 11.10 19.98
N ALA A 122 -9.94 12.03 19.89
CA ALA A 122 -11.33 11.74 20.22
C ALA A 122 -11.89 10.62 19.32
N ARG A 123 -11.64 10.68 18.01
CA ARG A 123 -12.02 9.62 17.05
C ARG A 123 -11.31 8.30 17.33
N LEU A 124 -10.02 8.35 17.64
CA LEU A 124 -9.24 7.15 17.95
C LEU A 124 -9.68 6.48 19.28
N LYS A 125 -10.27 7.20 20.20
CA LYS A 125 -10.86 6.66 21.42
C LYS A 125 -12.21 5.97 21.20
N THR A 126 -12.90 6.28 20.10
CA THR A 126 -14.11 5.55 19.75
C THR A 126 -13.77 4.14 19.25
N ARG A 127 -14.80 3.27 19.15
CA ARG A 127 -14.63 1.92 18.58
C ARG A 127 -14.63 1.93 17.04
N GLU A 128 -14.57 3.10 16.40
CA GLU A 128 -14.51 3.18 14.94
C GLU A 128 -13.27 2.45 14.39
N PRO A 129 -13.47 1.52 13.47
CA PRO A 129 -12.36 0.73 12.94
C PRO A 129 -11.67 1.49 11.81
N TYR A 130 -10.65 2.26 12.12
CA TYR A 130 -9.71 2.73 11.10
C TYR A 130 -8.71 1.64 10.73
N ASP A 131 -8.41 1.52 9.44
CA ASP A 131 -7.39 0.62 8.93
C ASP A 131 -6.01 1.30 8.88
N ALA A 132 -6.00 2.61 8.63
CA ALA A 132 -4.78 3.42 8.61
C ALA A 132 -5.06 4.86 9.07
N ILE A 133 -4.00 5.53 9.50
CA ILE A 133 -3.97 6.97 9.76
C ILE A 133 -2.82 7.58 8.95
N VAL A 134 -3.07 8.75 8.37
CA VAL A 134 -2.07 9.64 7.78
C VAL A 134 -1.97 10.83 8.71
N LEU A 135 -0.82 11.04 9.31
CA LEU A 135 -0.65 11.98 10.42
C LEU A 135 0.43 13.01 10.09
N ASP A 136 0.06 14.29 10.10
CA ASP A 136 1.04 15.35 10.27
C ASP A 136 1.46 15.46 11.74
N LEU A 137 2.74 15.66 11.97
CA LEU A 137 3.27 15.87 13.31
C LEU A 137 3.08 17.30 13.81
N ARG A 138 3.00 18.26 12.90
CA ARG A 138 2.79 19.68 13.23
C ARG A 138 1.31 20.02 13.21
N LEU A 139 0.68 19.89 14.36
CA LEU A 139 -0.71 20.26 14.53
C LEU A 139 -0.83 21.52 15.39
N PRO A 140 -1.86 22.36 15.18
CA PRO A 140 -1.98 23.63 15.87
C PRO A 140 -2.22 23.52 17.38
N ASP A 141 -2.71 22.38 17.84
CA ASP A 141 -3.19 22.19 19.20
C ASP A 141 -2.36 21.19 20.03
N MET A 142 -1.49 20.39 19.38
CA MET A 142 -0.62 19.43 20.05
C MET A 142 0.48 18.89 19.15
N ASN A 143 1.48 18.23 19.76
CA ASN A 143 2.48 17.51 18.99
C ASN A 143 1.92 16.17 18.50
N GLY A 144 2.01 15.90 17.19
CA GLY A 144 1.55 14.64 16.59
C GLY A 144 2.22 13.38 17.18
N LEU A 145 3.39 13.49 17.79
CA LEU A 145 4.04 12.37 18.50
C LEU A 145 3.18 11.82 19.66
N GLU A 146 2.37 12.65 20.29
CA GLU A 146 1.43 12.20 21.33
C GLU A 146 0.36 11.27 20.75
N ILE A 147 -0.06 11.52 19.50
CA ILE A 147 -0.99 10.65 18.76
C ILE A 147 -0.28 9.34 18.40
N VAL A 148 0.98 9.40 17.94
CA VAL A 148 1.80 8.21 17.67
C VAL A 148 1.89 7.31 18.90
N GLU A 149 2.21 7.87 20.06
CA GLU A 149 2.28 7.12 21.32
C GLU A 149 0.93 6.52 21.71
N HIS A 150 -0.15 7.30 21.59
CA HIS A 150 -1.51 6.81 21.85
C HIS A 150 -1.86 5.60 20.97
N ILE A 151 -1.55 5.67 19.67
CA ILE A 151 -1.80 4.58 18.72
C ILE A 151 -1.00 3.35 19.09
N LYS A 152 0.29 3.53 19.39
CA LYS A 152 1.19 2.46 19.79
C LYS A 152 0.69 1.68 21.01
N LEU A 153 0.17 2.40 22.00
CA LEU A 153 -0.30 1.80 23.26
C LEU A 153 -1.70 1.18 23.13
N ASN A 154 -2.61 1.84 22.42
CA ASN A 154 -4.03 1.49 22.45
C ASN A 154 -4.52 0.83 21.16
N ARG A 155 -3.82 1.02 20.03
CA ARG A 155 -4.19 0.53 18.70
C ARG A 155 -2.99 0.02 17.90
N PRO A 156 -2.18 -0.92 18.44
CA PRO A 156 -0.93 -1.36 17.80
C PRO A 156 -1.14 -1.99 16.42
N SER A 157 -2.36 -2.40 16.09
CA SER A 157 -2.73 -2.91 14.78
C SER A 157 -3.14 -1.83 13.77
N LEU A 158 -3.27 -0.54 14.15
CA LEU A 158 -3.57 0.55 13.24
C LEU A 158 -2.35 0.87 12.38
N GLY A 159 -2.54 0.91 11.04
CA GLY A 159 -1.47 1.32 10.14
C GLY A 159 -1.16 2.81 10.31
N LEU A 160 0.11 3.19 10.38
CA LEU A 160 0.51 4.58 10.54
C LEU A 160 1.44 5.03 9.42
N ILE A 161 1.02 6.09 8.73
CA ILE A 161 1.86 6.89 7.83
C ILE A 161 2.06 8.25 8.48
N VAL A 162 3.30 8.62 8.73
CA VAL A 162 3.65 9.95 9.24
C VAL A 162 4.12 10.82 8.08
N ALA A 163 3.37 11.89 7.81
CA ALA A 163 3.72 12.91 6.83
C ALA A 163 4.42 14.06 7.54
N SER A 164 5.70 14.28 7.30
CA SER A 164 6.47 15.32 8.00
C SER A 164 7.54 16.00 7.16
N GLY A 165 7.99 17.17 7.60
CA GLY A 165 9.19 17.84 7.10
C GLY A 165 10.48 17.15 7.55
N TYR A 166 11.63 17.69 7.14
CA TYR A 166 12.95 17.06 7.32
C TYR A 166 13.39 16.93 8.80
N LEU A 167 13.04 17.90 9.64
CA LEU A 167 13.57 17.99 11.02
C LEU A 167 12.86 17.06 12.02
N GLU A 168 11.64 16.64 11.72
CA GLU A 168 10.83 15.81 12.62
C GLU A 168 11.08 14.30 12.45
N GLN A 169 11.81 13.93 11.40
CA GLN A 169 12.06 12.51 11.08
C GLN A 169 12.92 11.82 12.14
N GLU A 170 13.86 12.53 12.77
CA GLU A 170 14.71 11.92 13.81
C GLU A 170 13.92 11.50 15.06
N ASP A 171 12.96 12.33 15.49
CA ASP A 171 12.13 12.01 16.66
C ASP A 171 11.20 10.83 16.40
N VAL A 172 10.67 10.76 15.17
CA VAL A 172 9.84 9.62 14.75
C VAL A 172 10.68 8.35 14.60
N LEU A 173 11.89 8.44 14.05
CA LEU A 173 12.78 7.29 13.90
C LEU A 173 13.16 6.69 15.27
N ARG A 174 13.41 7.50 16.28
CA ARG A 174 13.62 7.02 17.65
C ARG A 174 12.40 6.29 18.21
N THR A 175 11.21 6.74 17.86
CA THR A 175 9.94 6.11 18.26
C THR A 175 9.65 4.86 17.41
N ALA A 176 10.11 4.85 16.16
CA ALA A 176 9.90 3.78 15.19
C ALA A 176 10.80 2.56 15.37
N GLU A 177 11.87 2.63 16.19
CA GLU A 177 12.84 1.52 16.38
C GLU A 177 12.19 0.19 16.79
N ARG A 178 10.92 0.18 17.17
CA ARG A 178 10.19 -1.01 17.61
C ARG A 178 8.79 -1.16 17.00
N TRP A 179 8.37 -0.26 16.11
CA TRP A 179 7.03 -0.30 15.53
C TRP A 179 7.02 0.18 14.07
N PRO A 180 6.39 -0.55 13.13
CA PRO A 180 6.43 -0.22 11.72
C PRO A 180 5.65 1.06 11.42
N ILE A 181 6.37 2.18 11.30
CA ILE A 181 5.85 3.47 10.86
C ILE A 181 6.31 3.69 9.42
N MET A 182 5.40 4.01 8.51
CA MET A 182 5.77 4.48 7.18
C MET A 182 5.95 6.00 7.20
N MET A 183 7.10 6.46 6.73
CA MET A 183 7.39 7.88 6.62
C MET A 183 7.05 8.39 5.22
N LEU A 184 6.43 9.57 5.14
CA LEU A 184 6.17 10.30 3.92
C LEU A 184 6.71 11.73 4.07
N ARG A 185 7.69 12.09 3.25
CA ARG A 185 8.33 13.40 3.34
C ARG A 185 7.51 14.45 2.62
N LYS A 186 7.19 15.55 3.31
CA LYS A 186 6.59 16.76 2.69
C LYS A 186 7.66 17.58 1.93
N PRO A 187 7.33 18.13 0.72
CA PRO A 187 6.09 17.96 -0.01
C PRO A 187 6.04 16.59 -0.72
N TYR A 188 4.86 16.00 -0.85
CA TYR A 188 4.62 14.73 -1.52
C TYR A 188 3.47 14.82 -2.53
N ALA A 189 3.48 13.95 -3.54
CA ALA A 189 2.35 13.79 -4.44
C ALA A 189 1.31 12.83 -3.85
N ALA A 190 0.03 13.02 -4.19
CA ALA A 190 -1.03 12.11 -3.75
C ALA A 190 -0.77 10.66 -4.18
N SER A 191 -0.11 10.44 -5.34
CA SER A 191 0.33 9.12 -5.80
C SER A 191 1.26 8.42 -4.82
N ASP A 192 2.19 9.16 -4.20
CA ASP A 192 3.18 8.61 -3.28
C ASP A 192 2.50 8.13 -1.98
N LEU A 193 1.51 8.88 -1.52
CA LEU A 193 0.69 8.49 -0.37
C LEU A 193 -0.15 7.25 -0.68
N ILE A 194 -0.80 7.20 -1.84
CA ILE A 194 -1.63 6.06 -2.27
C ILE A 194 -0.78 4.79 -2.35
N GLU A 195 0.42 4.88 -2.91
CA GLU A 195 1.35 3.75 -2.99
C GLU A 195 1.71 3.23 -1.60
N ARG A 196 2.12 4.13 -0.68
CA ARG A 196 2.47 3.76 0.71
C ARG A 196 1.29 3.19 1.47
N LEU A 197 0.11 3.76 1.31
CA LEU A 197 -1.10 3.27 1.94
C LEU A 197 -1.46 1.86 1.45
N ASN A 198 -1.35 1.61 0.15
CA ASN A 198 -1.55 0.28 -0.41
C ASN A 198 -0.55 -0.74 0.15
N MET A 199 0.74 -0.38 0.25
CA MET A 199 1.77 -1.23 0.86
C MET A 199 1.43 -1.53 2.33
N LEU A 200 1.07 -0.51 3.10
CA LEU A 200 0.73 -0.63 4.52
C LEU A 200 -0.47 -1.55 4.74
N LEU A 201 -1.54 -1.36 3.98
CA LEU A 201 -2.75 -2.17 4.07
C LEU A 201 -2.52 -3.61 3.61
N GLN A 202 -1.54 -3.87 2.76
CA GLN A 202 -1.15 -5.20 2.33
C GLN A 202 -0.34 -5.93 3.39
N GLN A 203 0.69 -5.30 3.96
CA GLN A 203 1.53 -5.89 5.02
C GLN A 203 0.70 -6.34 6.24
N ARG A 204 -0.34 -5.59 6.62
CA ARG A 204 -1.22 -5.93 7.75
C ARG A 204 -1.99 -7.24 7.56
N ARG A 205 -2.22 -7.68 6.35
CA ARG A 205 -2.92 -8.95 6.06
C ARG A 205 -2.05 -10.16 6.30
N ASP A 206 -0.76 -10.01 6.05
CA ASP A 206 0.18 -11.11 6.24
C ASP A 206 0.38 -11.41 7.74
N TYR A 207 0.26 -10.38 8.59
CA TYR A 207 0.33 -10.53 10.06
C TYR A 207 -0.92 -11.13 10.72
N VAL A 208 -2.10 -11.01 10.13
CA VAL A 208 -3.37 -11.55 10.69
C VAL A 208 -3.59 -13.02 10.28
N ARG A 209 -2.76 -13.59 9.42
CA ARG A 209 -2.85 -14.98 8.94
C ARG A 209 -1.91 -15.97 9.64
N ILE A 210 -1.21 -15.54 10.68
CA ILE A 210 -0.47 -16.39 11.60
C ILE A 210 -1.27 -16.50 12.90
#